data_1b14ea9095a6b145d931155922b2edc5
#
_entry.id   1b14ea9095a6b145d931155922b2edc5
#
_cell.length_a   1.000
_cell.length_b   1.000
_cell.length_c   1.000
_cell.angle_alpha   90.00
_cell.angle_beta   90.00
_cell.angle_gamma   90.00
#
_symmetry.space_group_name_H-M   'P 1'
#
loop_
_entity.id
_entity.type
_entity.pdbx_description
1 polymer ?
#
loop_
_entity_poly.entity_id
_entity_poly.type
_entity_poly.pdbx_seq_one_letter_code
_entity_poly.pdbx_strand_id
1 'polypeptide(L)'
;MKIKVKAAGTPKGEAELSLEGFGSQIRQVVKLEWEQGEVELRVPKAALWSPSHPNLYRLTVELLSGGEVCDAYSLMVGIRTVAVEGSLLLLNGEPVFLRGFCRHEDFPVSGRGYLPPVIVRDYDLLKWVGANSFRTSHYPYSEQMLDLADRLGFMVIDETQAVGLFFAEGGLARRLELCKQYTGELIQRDKNHPCVIAWSLANEPHSDHPAAEAAKAYFRQLYDLARTLDTSRPVTVVSMVGEAEEAFEFLDLVCLNRYNGWYTQPGDLDGGVQALSTELDALYSRYQKPIILSEFGADALPGHHAQPPEMFSEEYQAEFITRYIQLLESKPYVVGEHVWNLCDFKTSQGVIRMNSFNYKGVFTRDRRPKLAAHRIKELWKKK
;
A
#
# COMPACT_ATOMS: atom_id res chain seq x y z
N MET A 1 6.93 14.04 -18.79
CA MET A 1 6.43 12.66 -18.59
C MET A 1 7.09 11.76 -19.63
N LYS A 2 7.73 10.68 -19.18
CA LYS A 2 8.37 9.70 -20.07
C LYS A 2 7.40 8.57 -20.34
N ILE A 3 7.20 8.22 -21.62
CA ILE A 3 6.25 7.19 -22.04
C ILE A 3 7.01 6.16 -22.86
N LYS A 4 6.82 4.88 -22.51
CA LYS A 4 7.27 3.75 -23.30
C LYS A 4 6.05 3.08 -23.92
N VAL A 5 6.07 2.92 -25.23
CA VAL A 5 5.04 2.20 -26.00
C VAL A 5 5.62 0.85 -26.39
N LYS A 6 4.83 -0.20 -26.21
CA LYS A 6 5.15 -1.55 -26.69
C LYS A 6 3.97 -2.09 -27.50
N ALA A 7 4.23 -2.47 -28.75
CA ALA A 7 3.23 -2.98 -29.67
C ALA A 7 3.66 -4.35 -30.21
N ALA A 8 3.17 -5.42 -29.57
CA ALA A 8 3.50 -6.79 -29.95
C ALA A 8 3.09 -7.11 -31.39
N GLY A 9 3.95 -7.80 -32.13
CA GLY A 9 3.70 -8.15 -33.52
C GLY A 9 3.96 -7.03 -34.54
N THR A 10 4.42 -5.85 -34.08
CA THR A 10 4.71 -4.69 -34.92
C THR A 10 6.19 -4.30 -34.81
N PRO A 11 7.11 -5.02 -35.46
CA PRO A 11 8.55 -4.78 -35.31
C PRO A 11 9.02 -3.40 -35.77
N LYS A 12 8.28 -2.77 -36.67
CA LYS A 12 8.47 -1.38 -37.11
C LYS A 12 7.12 -0.74 -37.37
N GLY A 13 6.91 0.47 -36.86
CA GLY A 13 5.66 1.20 -37.02
C GLY A 13 5.74 2.60 -36.43
N GLU A 14 4.62 3.26 -36.36
CA GLU A 14 4.46 4.53 -35.66
C GLU A 14 3.27 4.44 -34.71
N ALA A 15 3.39 5.11 -33.57
CA ALA A 15 2.27 5.32 -32.67
C ALA A 15 2.06 6.83 -32.45
N GLU A 16 0.83 7.30 -32.58
CA GLU A 16 0.45 8.65 -32.18
C GLU A 16 -0.03 8.63 -30.74
N LEU A 17 0.57 9.49 -29.92
CA LEU A 17 0.15 9.70 -28.54
C LEU A 17 -0.61 11.01 -28.43
N SER A 18 -1.77 10.99 -27.81
CA SER A 18 -2.50 12.19 -27.41
C SER A 18 -2.71 12.22 -25.90
N LEU A 19 -2.35 13.35 -25.26
CA LEU A 19 -2.59 13.61 -23.85
C LEU A 19 -3.54 14.80 -23.72
N GLU A 20 -4.69 14.56 -23.08
CA GLU A 20 -5.77 15.54 -22.95
C GLU A 20 -6.20 15.72 -21.50
N GLY A 21 -6.42 16.96 -21.08
CA GLY A 21 -6.92 17.32 -19.75
C GLY A 21 -6.44 18.69 -19.29
N PHE A 22 -7.21 19.34 -18.44
CA PHE A 22 -6.88 20.63 -17.81
C PHE A 22 -6.42 21.73 -18.78
N GLY A 23 -7.04 21.79 -19.97
CA GLY A 23 -6.67 22.73 -21.03
C GLY A 23 -5.41 22.35 -21.80
N SER A 24 -4.79 21.22 -21.50
CA SER A 24 -3.68 20.66 -22.28
C SER A 24 -4.21 19.72 -23.35
N GLN A 25 -3.72 19.87 -24.58
CA GLN A 25 -3.88 18.92 -25.67
C GLN A 25 -2.52 18.80 -26.35
N ILE A 26 -1.85 17.68 -26.10
CA ILE A 26 -0.49 17.43 -26.59
C ILE A 26 -0.55 16.19 -27.45
N ARG A 27 -0.01 16.29 -28.68
CA ARG A 27 0.13 15.15 -29.59
C ARG A 27 1.58 14.95 -29.97
N GLN A 28 2.00 13.71 -30.06
CA GLN A 28 3.35 13.36 -30.50
C GLN A 28 3.37 11.97 -31.13
N VAL A 29 4.11 11.85 -32.24
CA VAL A 29 4.34 10.57 -32.87
C VAL A 29 5.65 9.98 -32.39
N VAL A 30 5.63 8.68 -32.07
CA VAL A 30 6.80 7.90 -31.72
C VAL A 30 7.01 6.77 -32.73
N LYS A 31 8.25 6.61 -33.19
CA LYS A 31 8.62 5.48 -34.04
C LYS A 31 8.86 4.26 -33.17
N LEU A 32 8.34 3.12 -33.60
CA LEU A 32 8.55 1.82 -32.98
C LEU A 32 9.67 1.10 -33.72
N GLU A 33 10.65 0.66 -32.97
CA GLU A 33 11.73 -0.24 -33.41
C GLU A 33 11.74 -1.45 -32.49
N TRP A 34 11.77 -2.64 -33.06
CA TRP A 34 11.69 -3.88 -32.27
C TRP A 34 10.49 -3.92 -31.31
N GLU A 35 9.30 -3.53 -31.84
CA GLU A 35 8.04 -3.46 -31.08
C GLU A 35 8.02 -2.41 -29.95
N GLN A 36 9.00 -1.53 -29.85
CA GLN A 36 9.10 -0.56 -28.77
C GLN A 36 9.44 0.83 -29.25
N GLY A 37 8.91 1.83 -28.56
CA GLY A 37 9.25 3.22 -28.75
C GLY A 37 9.20 3.98 -27.42
N GLU A 38 10.00 5.02 -27.29
CA GLU A 38 10.05 5.86 -26.11
C GLU A 38 9.96 7.32 -26.51
N VAL A 39 9.19 8.09 -25.74
CA VAL A 39 9.01 9.51 -25.98
C VAL A 39 8.87 10.25 -24.65
N GLU A 40 9.32 11.48 -24.63
CA GLU A 40 9.14 12.39 -23.51
C GLU A 40 8.13 13.47 -23.86
N LEU A 41 6.96 13.48 -23.18
CA LEU A 41 5.98 14.55 -23.30
C LEU A 41 6.26 15.64 -22.27
N ARG A 42 6.42 16.88 -22.73
CA ARG A 42 6.50 18.05 -21.87
C ARG A 42 5.09 18.61 -21.67
N VAL A 43 4.63 18.61 -20.41
CA VAL A 43 3.30 19.13 -20.02
C VAL A 43 3.52 20.42 -19.22
N PRO A 44 3.45 21.60 -19.88
CA PRO A 44 3.65 22.88 -19.19
C PRO A 44 2.54 23.11 -18.16
N LYS A 45 2.90 23.56 -16.94
CA LYS A 45 1.93 23.83 -15.85
C LYS A 45 0.98 22.67 -15.59
N ALA A 46 1.53 21.45 -15.55
CA ALA A 46 0.74 20.26 -15.31
C ALA A 46 -0.10 20.39 -14.03
N ALA A 47 -1.40 20.04 -14.12
CA ALA A 47 -2.24 19.83 -12.95
C ALA A 47 -1.83 18.51 -12.29
N LEU A 48 -1.09 18.60 -11.19
CA LEU A 48 -0.53 17.42 -10.53
C LEU A 48 -1.62 16.63 -9.81
N TRP A 49 -1.46 15.31 -9.79
CA TRP A 49 -2.30 14.42 -9.01
C TRP A 49 -1.88 14.49 -7.53
N SER A 50 -2.86 14.60 -6.64
CA SER A 50 -2.71 14.48 -5.19
C SER A 50 -4.02 14.00 -4.56
N PRO A 51 -4.04 13.57 -3.28
CA PRO A 51 -5.27 13.19 -2.59
C PRO A 51 -6.35 14.28 -2.60
N SER A 52 -5.97 15.54 -2.45
CA SER A 52 -6.90 16.68 -2.48
C SER A 52 -7.30 17.11 -3.89
N HIS A 53 -6.47 16.81 -4.88
CA HIS A 53 -6.68 17.15 -6.29
C HIS A 53 -6.32 15.93 -7.17
N PRO A 54 -7.21 14.93 -7.28
CA PRO A 54 -6.93 13.70 -8.02
C PRO A 54 -7.05 13.93 -9.53
N ASN A 55 -6.18 14.82 -10.04
CA ASN A 55 -6.17 15.24 -11.45
C ASN A 55 -5.66 14.12 -12.35
N LEU A 56 -6.48 13.72 -13.32
CA LEU A 56 -6.17 12.67 -14.27
C LEU A 56 -6.30 13.19 -15.70
N TYR A 57 -5.28 12.93 -16.51
CA TYR A 57 -5.27 13.16 -17.95
C TYR A 57 -5.69 11.90 -18.67
N ARG A 58 -6.33 12.04 -19.82
CA ARG A 58 -6.54 10.93 -20.76
C ARG A 58 -5.31 10.83 -21.68
N LEU A 59 -4.60 9.72 -21.60
CA LEU A 59 -3.57 9.34 -22.54
C LEU A 59 -4.15 8.32 -23.52
N THR A 60 -4.14 8.64 -24.80
CA THR A 60 -4.49 7.71 -25.88
C THR A 60 -3.26 7.42 -26.73
N VAL A 61 -3.06 6.16 -27.06
CA VAL A 61 -2.00 5.67 -27.95
C VAL A 61 -2.67 4.97 -29.12
N GLU A 62 -2.46 5.48 -30.33
CA GLU A 62 -2.99 4.94 -31.57
C GLU A 62 -1.85 4.35 -32.40
N LEU A 63 -1.92 3.07 -32.71
CA LEU A 63 -0.95 2.39 -33.58
C LEU A 63 -1.30 2.65 -35.04
N LEU A 64 -0.33 3.10 -35.79
CA LEU A 64 -0.51 3.46 -37.19
C LEU A 64 0.14 2.42 -38.13
N SER A 65 -0.62 2.00 -39.16
CA SER A 65 -0.13 1.17 -40.24
C SER A 65 -0.53 1.81 -41.58
N GLY A 66 0.46 2.19 -42.40
CA GLY A 66 0.19 2.88 -43.66
C GLY A 66 -0.50 4.24 -43.52
N GLY A 67 -0.43 4.86 -42.34
CA GLY A 67 -1.11 6.14 -42.04
C GLY A 67 -2.54 5.99 -41.50
N GLU A 68 -3.05 4.77 -41.39
CA GLU A 68 -4.36 4.47 -40.79
C GLU A 68 -4.21 3.88 -39.37
N VAL A 69 -5.16 4.21 -38.51
CA VAL A 69 -5.20 3.63 -37.11
C VAL A 69 -5.61 2.17 -37.20
N CYS A 70 -4.75 1.28 -36.78
CA CYS A 70 -5.01 -0.17 -36.74
C CYS A 70 -5.27 -0.73 -35.33
N ASP A 71 -4.87 -0.01 -34.29
CA ASP A 71 -5.16 -0.34 -32.88
C ASP A 71 -5.11 0.93 -32.01
N ALA A 72 -5.86 0.96 -30.91
CA ALA A 72 -5.88 2.10 -30.01
C ALA A 72 -6.06 1.67 -28.55
N TYR A 73 -5.31 2.29 -27.65
CA TYR A 73 -5.41 2.07 -26.21
C TYR A 73 -5.49 3.41 -25.47
N SER A 74 -6.44 3.51 -24.54
CA SER A 74 -6.61 4.72 -23.73
C SER A 74 -6.59 4.39 -22.24
N LEU A 75 -5.89 5.23 -21.46
CA LEU A 75 -5.84 5.10 -20.00
C LEU A 75 -5.87 6.50 -19.36
N MET A 76 -6.30 6.53 -18.09
CA MET A 76 -6.22 7.73 -17.26
C MET A 76 -4.88 7.74 -16.54
N VAL A 77 -4.15 8.85 -16.61
CA VAL A 77 -2.82 8.99 -16.00
C VAL A 77 -2.76 10.23 -15.12
N GLY A 78 -2.17 10.12 -13.95
CA GLY A 78 -1.87 11.26 -13.08
C GLY A 78 -0.39 11.62 -13.13
N ILE A 79 -0.10 12.91 -13.17
CA ILE A 79 1.27 13.43 -13.14
C ILE A 79 1.60 13.77 -11.69
N ARG A 80 2.59 13.10 -11.12
CA ARG A 80 3.06 13.35 -9.76
C ARG A 80 4.50 12.90 -9.57
N THR A 81 5.13 13.32 -8.49
CA THR A 81 6.42 12.77 -8.00
C THR A 81 6.24 12.19 -6.62
N VAL A 82 6.97 11.12 -6.32
CA VAL A 82 7.11 10.57 -4.97
C VAL A 82 8.59 10.49 -4.65
N ALA A 83 8.98 10.93 -3.47
CA ALA A 83 10.36 10.87 -3.02
C ALA A 83 10.43 10.54 -1.51
N VAL A 84 11.56 10.00 -1.10
CA VAL A 84 11.96 9.86 0.30
C VAL A 84 13.18 10.75 0.50
N GLU A 85 13.08 11.71 1.41
CA GLU A 85 14.17 12.63 1.74
C GLU A 85 14.36 12.67 3.28
N GLY A 86 15.47 12.11 3.75
CA GLY A 86 15.69 11.93 5.18
C GLY A 86 14.59 11.09 5.83
N SER A 87 13.86 11.66 6.79
CA SER A 87 12.74 11.03 7.47
C SER A 87 11.36 11.35 6.86
N LEU A 88 11.32 11.96 5.69
CA LEU A 88 10.08 12.43 5.06
C LEU A 88 9.69 11.58 3.85
N LEU A 89 8.40 11.34 3.70
CA LEU A 89 7.79 10.88 2.46
C LEU A 89 7.17 12.10 1.77
N LEU A 90 7.58 12.35 0.53
CA LEU A 90 7.15 13.53 -0.23
C LEU A 90 6.27 13.12 -1.41
N LEU A 91 5.18 13.85 -1.60
CA LEU A 91 4.35 13.81 -2.81
C LEU A 91 4.38 15.21 -3.46
N ASN A 92 4.86 15.29 -4.69
CA ASN A 92 5.04 16.58 -5.39
C ASN A 92 5.93 17.59 -4.65
N GLY A 93 6.90 17.09 -3.90
CA GLY A 93 7.82 17.91 -3.09
C GLY A 93 7.28 18.32 -1.71
N GLU A 94 6.03 17.99 -1.39
CA GLU A 94 5.40 18.31 -0.11
C GLU A 94 5.33 17.08 0.80
N PRO A 95 5.61 17.20 2.10
CA PRO A 95 5.49 16.11 3.05
C PRO A 95 4.05 15.57 3.13
N VAL A 96 3.91 14.24 3.13
CA VAL A 96 2.63 13.58 3.31
C VAL A 96 2.66 12.63 4.50
N PHE A 97 1.51 12.53 5.18
CA PHE A 97 1.29 11.55 6.24
C PHE A 97 0.16 10.59 5.81
N LEU A 98 0.46 9.29 5.83
CA LEU A 98 -0.50 8.26 5.42
C LEU A 98 -1.42 7.90 6.60
N ARG A 99 -2.68 8.28 6.53
CA ARG A 99 -3.74 7.83 7.45
C ARG A 99 -4.57 6.79 6.75
N GLY A 100 -4.48 5.55 7.19
CA GLY A 100 -5.09 4.51 6.37
C GLY A 100 -5.37 3.20 7.07
N PHE A 101 -5.66 2.24 6.24
CA PHE A 101 -6.03 0.89 6.65
C PHE A 101 -5.33 -0.15 5.79
N CYS A 102 -5.15 -1.33 6.39
CA CYS A 102 -5.10 -2.56 5.62
C CYS A 102 -6.52 -3.02 5.35
N ARG A 103 -6.71 -3.77 4.29
CA ARG A 103 -8.01 -4.39 4.01
C ARG A 103 -7.83 -5.76 3.37
N HIS A 104 -8.90 -6.57 3.42
CA HIS A 104 -9.02 -7.78 2.65
C HIS A 104 -10.19 -7.70 1.69
N GLU A 105 -10.06 -8.32 0.51
CA GLU A 105 -11.16 -8.51 -0.42
C GLU A 105 -12.02 -9.70 0.05
N ASP A 106 -12.69 -9.53 1.19
CA ASP A 106 -13.64 -10.50 1.75
C ASP A 106 -15.01 -9.84 1.93
N PHE A 107 -16.00 -10.40 1.25
CA PHE A 107 -17.34 -9.83 1.18
C PHE A 107 -18.40 -10.81 1.70
N PRO A 108 -19.46 -10.31 2.35
CA PRO A 108 -20.62 -11.13 2.68
C PRO A 108 -21.15 -11.82 1.43
N VAL A 109 -21.58 -13.07 1.56
CA VAL A 109 -22.16 -13.91 0.50
C VAL A 109 -21.16 -14.37 -0.55
N SER A 110 -20.42 -13.47 -1.21
CA SER A 110 -19.50 -13.82 -2.32
C SER A 110 -18.12 -14.31 -1.87
N GLY A 111 -17.73 -14.05 -0.60
CA GLY A 111 -16.39 -14.37 -0.13
C GLY A 111 -15.32 -13.49 -0.79
N ARG A 112 -14.19 -14.09 -1.21
CA ARG A 112 -13.13 -13.39 -1.93
C ARG A 112 -13.48 -13.20 -3.40
N GLY A 113 -13.10 -12.05 -3.94
CA GLY A 113 -13.26 -11.74 -5.35
C GLY A 113 -13.64 -10.29 -5.60
N TYR A 114 -13.85 -9.96 -6.87
CA TYR A 114 -14.21 -8.62 -7.29
C TYR A 114 -15.72 -8.36 -7.12
N LEU A 115 -16.10 -7.46 -6.23
CA LEU A 115 -17.50 -7.08 -5.96
C LEU A 115 -17.65 -5.54 -5.98
N PRO A 116 -17.86 -4.93 -7.15
CA PRO A 116 -17.80 -3.48 -7.35
C PRO A 116 -18.68 -2.67 -6.38
N PRO A 117 -19.95 -3.02 -6.09
CA PRO A 117 -20.78 -2.22 -5.18
C PRO A 117 -20.21 -2.14 -3.76
N VAL A 118 -19.58 -3.23 -3.28
CA VAL A 118 -18.99 -3.25 -1.94
C VAL A 118 -17.64 -2.54 -1.93
N ILE A 119 -16.87 -2.62 -3.02
CA ILE A 119 -15.64 -1.86 -3.18
C ILE A 119 -15.92 -0.35 -3.12
N VAL A 120 -16.94 0.14 -3.81
CA VAL A 120 -17.37 1.54 -3.72
C VAL A 120 -17.75 1.89 -2.28
N ARG A 121 -18.49 1.01 -1.60
CA ARG A 121 -18.83 1.20 -0.19
C ARG A 121 -17.59 1.27 0.71
N ASP A 122 -16.58 0.45 0.46
CA ASP A 122 -15.33 0.48 1.23
C ASP A 122 -14.62 1.85 1.06
N TYR A 123 -14.61 2.44 -0.14
CA TYR A 123 -14.09 3.79 -0.36
C TYR A 123 -14.90 4.87 0.36
N ASP A 124 -16.24 4.75 0.40
CA ASP A 124 -17.07 5.67 1.17
C ASP A 124 -16.75 5.60 2.67
N LEU A 125 -16.48 4.40 3.19
CA LEU A 125 -16.08 4.22 4.59
C LEU A 125 -14.70 4.81 4.88
N LEU A 126 -13.72 4.59 3.99
CA LEU A 126 -12.40 5.22 4.08
C LEU A 126 -12.52 6.75 4.13
N LYS A 127 -13.28 7.35 3.22
CA LYS A 127 -13.58 8.79 3.24
C LYS A 127 -14.30 9.23 4.50
N TRP A 128 -15.27 8.43 4.96
CA TRP A 128 -16.06 8.75 6.13
C TRP A 128 -15.22 8.87 7.40
N VAL A 129 -14.21 8.00 7.57
CA VAL A 129 -13.29 8.07 8.71
C VAL A 129 -12.18 9.11 8.53
N GLY A 130 -11.96 9.64 7.32
CA GLY A 130 -10.91 10.61 7.02
C GLY A 130 -9.58 9.97 6.59
N ALA A 131 -9.60 8.72 6.13
CA ALA A 131 -8.43 8.06 5.54
C ALA A 131 -8.05 8.70 4.21
N ASN A 132 -6.75 8.71 3.92
CA ASN A 132 -6.16 9.13 2.65
C ASN A 132 -5.34 8.03 1.97
N SER A 133 -5.23 6.85 2.60
CA SER A 133 -4.39 5.77 2.10
C SER A 133 -4.90 4.40 2.49
N PHE A 134 -4.40 3.37 1.81
CA PHE A 134 -4.54 1.96 2.21
C PHE A 134 -3.38 1.12 1.69
N ARG A 135 -3.23 -0.10 2.22
CA ARG A 135 -2.32 -1.13 1.71
C ARG A 135 -3.12 -2.30 1.13
N THR A 136 -2.68 -2.79 -0.03
CA THR A 136 -3.28 -3.97 -0.69
C THR A 136 -2.83 -5.26 0.00
N SER A 137 -3.17 -5.43 1.26
CA SER A 137 -2.73 -6.57 2.07
C SER A 137 -3.53 -7.83 1.76
N HIS A 138 -2.93 -8.96 1.44
CA HIS A 138 -1.50 -9.22 1.17
C HIS A 138 -1.37 -9.78 -0.23
N TYR A 139 -1.87 -9.11 -1.22
CA TYR A 139 -1.91 -9.52 -2.63
C TYR A 139 -2.34 -8.36 -3.54
N PRO A 140 -2.00 -8.40 -4.83
CA PRO A 140 -2.46 -7.40 -5.79
C PRO A 140 -4.00 -7.38 -5.85
N TYR A 141 -4.60 -6.18 -5.75
CA TYR A 141 -6.04 -5.99 -5.93
C TYR A 141 -6.37 -5.83 -7.42
N SER A 142 -7.66 -5.74 -7.77
CA SER A 142 -8.07 -5.50 -9.16
C SER A 142 -7.63 -4.11 -9.64
N GLU A 143 -7.33 -3.97 -10.93
CA GLU A 143 -7.01 -2.67 -11.54
C GLU A 143 -8.15 -1.66 -11.34
N GLN A 144 -9.42 -2.12 -11.39
CA GLN A 144 -10.58 -1.28 -11.11
C GLN A 144 -10.58 -0.70 -9.69
N MET A 145 -10.00 -1.42 -8.72
CA MET A 145 -9.79 -0.89 -7.37
C MET A 145 -8.79 0.26 -7.39
N LEU A 146 -7.70 0.12 -8.13
CA LEU A 146 -6.69 1.18 -8.28
C LEU A 146 -7.22 2.35 -9.12
N ASP A 147 -8.01 2.11 -10.17
CA ASP A 147 -8.72 3.15 -10.92
C ASP A 147 -9.61 4.02 -10.02
N LEU A 148 -10.29 3.40 -9.06
CA LEU A 148 -11.07 4.14 -8.08
C LEU A 148 -10.17 4.92 -7.11
N ALA A 149 -9.04 4.35 -6.67
CA ALA A 149 -8.07 5.07 -5.85
C ALA A 149 -7.53 6.30 -6.58
N ASP A 150 -7.18 6.16 -7.87
CA ASP A 150 -6.74 7.27 -8.70
C ASP A 150 -7.75 8.41 -8.76
N ARG A 151 -9.02 8.08 -9.01
CA ARG A 151 -10.12 9.06 -9.14
C ARG A 151 -10.53 9.68 -7.81
N LEU A 152 -10.40 8.94 -6.72
CA LEU A 152 -10.87 9.35 -5.41
C LEU A 152 -9.77 9.97 -4.54
N GLY A 153 -8.51 9.95 -5.01
CA GLY A 153 -7.37 10.53 -4.33
C GLY A 153 -6.86 9.73 -3.15
N PHE A 154 -6.83 8.40 -3.25
CA PHE A 154 -6.23 7.56 -2.21
C PHE A 154 -4.80 7.16 -2.58
N MET A 155 -3.88 7.29 -1.64
CA MET A 155 -2.52 6.78 -1.78
C MET A 155 -2.48 5.29 -1.44
N VAL A 156 -1.73 4.51 -2.21
CA VAL A 156 -1.69 3.04 -2.08
C VAL A 156 -0.26 2.56 -1.87
N ILE A 157 -0.05 1.75 -0.84
CA ILE A 157 1.10 0.86 -0.75
C ILE A 157 0.67 -0.45 -1.40
N ASP A 158 1.24 -0.76 -2.56
CA ASP A 158 0.83 -1.92 -3.35
C ASP A 158 1.76 -3.10 -3.07
N GLU A 159 1.17 -4.25 -2.69
CA GLU A 159 1.88 -5.36 -2.10
C GLU A 159 1.78 -6.64 -2.94
N THR A 160 2.91 -7.34 -3.06
CA THR A 160 2.95 -8.68 -3.66
C THR A 160 2.28 -9.72 -2.75
N GLN A 161 1.97 -10.90 -3.31
CA GLN A 161 1.39 -12.00 -2.54
C GLN A 161 2.40 -12.82 -1.71
N ALA A 162 3.59 -12.31 -1.46
CA ALA A 162 4.61 -12.96 -0.66
C ALA A 162 4.34 -12.76 0.83
N VAL A 163 3.80 -13.76 1.51
CA VAL A 163 3.43 -13.70 2.93
C VAL A 163 4.14 -14.80 3.72
N GLY A 164 4.66 -14.46 4.90
CA GLY A 164 5.22 -15.42 5.85
C GLY A 164 6.36 -16.26 5.28
N LEU A 165 7.32 -15.64 4.58
CA LEU A 165 8.46 -16.33 3.99
C LEU A 165 9.38 -16.92 5.05
N PHE A 166 9.76 -18.21 4.90
CA PHE A 166 10.77 -18.85 5.71
C PHE A 166 12.05 -19.05 4.90
N PHE A 167 13.20 -18.71 5.48
CA PHE A 167 14.51 -18.71 4.78
C PHE A 167 15.40 -19.88 5.16
N ALA A 168 15.05 -20.65 6.18
CA ALA A 168 15.81 -21.82 6.64
C ALA A 168 15.47 -23.13 5.90
N GLU A 169 14.49 -23.14 4.99
CA GLU A 169 13.96 -24.33 4.35
C GLU A 169 14.50 -24.55 2.93
N GLY A 170 14.42 -25.80 2.46
CA GLY A 170 14.68 -26.12 1.05
C GLY A 170 13.68 -25.42 0.11
N GLY A 171 14.09 -25.21 -1.17
CA GLY A 171 13.24 -24.56 -2.17
C GLY A 171 13.32 -23.01 -2.19
N LEU A 172 14.22 -22.40 -1.44
CA LEU A 172 14.40 -20.95 -1.38
C LEU A 172 14.66 -20.34 -2.77
N ALA A 173 15.50 -20.98 -3.60
CA ALA A 173 15.81 -20.50 -4.94
C ALA A 173 14.54 -20.45 -5.84
N ARG A 174 13.70 -21.51 -5.82
CA ARG A 174 12.44 -21.53 -6.58
C ARG A 174 11.46 -20.47 -6.09
N ARG A 175 11.38 -20.27 -4.77
CA ARG A 175 10.53 -19.25 -4.16
C ARG A 175 10.99 -17.84 -4.53
N LEU A 176 12.32 -17.62 -4.60
CA LEU A 176 12.89 -16.35 -5.06
C LEU A 176 12.48 -16.04 -6.50
N GLU A 177 12.57 -17.01 -7.42
CA GLU A 177 12.17 -16.80 -8.81
C GLU A 177 10.65 -16.48 -8.92
N LEU A 178 9.81 -17.14 -8.14
CA LEU A 178 8.38 -16.80 -8.06
C LEU A 178 8.15 -15.39 -7.51
N CYS A 179 8.86 -14.97 -6.47
CA CYS A 179 8.73 -13.62 -5.94
C CYS A 179 9.27 -12.56 -6.90
N LYS A 180 10.31 -12.86 -7.69
CA LYS A 180 10.76 -12.00 -8.79
C LYS A 180 9.67 -11.85 -9.85
N GLN A 181 9.03 -12.96 -10.24
CA GLN A 181 7.91 -12.93 -11.17
C GLN A 181 6.77 -12.05 -10.62
N TYR A 182 6.32 -12.28 -9.39
CA TYR A 182 5.26 -11.50 -8.73
C TYR A 182 5.58 -10.01 -8.69
N THR A 183 6.80 -9.66 -8.29
CA THR A 183 7.26 -8.27 -8.27
C THR A 183 7.23 -7.65 -9.67
N GLY A 184 7.69 -8.39 -10.67
CA GLY A 184 7.70 -7.94 -12.06
C GLY A 184 6.29 -7.73 -12.61
N GLU A 185 5.38 -8.67 -12.40
CA GLU A 185 3.99 -8.60 -12.84
C GLU A 185 3.23 -7.45 -12.17
N LEU A 186 3.37 -7.29 -10.83
CA LEU A 186 2.76 -6.21 -10.06
C LEU A 186 3.19 -4.85 -10.61
N ILE A 187 4.51 -4.60 -10.69
CA ILE A 187 5.03 -3.31 -11.15
C ILE A 187 4.64 -3.03 -12.61
N GLN A 188 4.68 -4.04 -13.48
CA GLN A 188 4.30 -3.85 -14.88
C GLN A 188 2.83 -3.49 -15.04
N ARG A 189 1.94 -4.11 -14.26
CA ARG A 189 0.51 -3.83 -14.30
C ARG A 189 0.19 -2.45 -13.71
N ASP A 190 0.73 -2.13 -12.53
CA ASP A 190 0.22 -1.04 -11.69
C ASP A 190 1.05 0.25 -11.72
N LYS A 191 2.22 0.25 -12.38
CA LYS A 191 3.10 1.44 -12.45
C LYS A 191 2.48 2.69 -13.05
N ASN A 192 1.40 2.57 -13.84
CA ASN A 192 0.72 3.69 -14.45
C ASN A 192 -0.33 4.34 -13.53
N HIS A 193 -0.70 3.70 -12.42
CA HIS A 193 -1.60 4.27 -11.42
C HIS A 193 -0.89 5.33 -10.57
N PRO A 194 -1.31 6.60 -10.59
CA PRO A 194 -0.72 7.64 -9.74
C PRO A 194 -0.94 7.41 -8.26
N CYS A 195 -2.01 6.70 -7.87
CA CYS A 195 -2.32 6.35 -6.49
C CYS A 195 -1.25 5.45 -5.84
N VAL A 196 -0.59 4.59 -6.61
CA VAL A 196 0.48 3.72 -6.09
C VAL A 196 1.70 4.58 -5.77
N ILE A 197 2.04 4.69 -4.48
CA ILE A 197 3.13 5.54 -3.98
C ILE A 197 4.32 4.75 -3.44
N ALA A 198 4.15 3.46 -3.17
CA ALA A 198 5.22 2.57 -2.70
C ALA A 198 4.93 1.12 -3.12
N TRP A 199 5.99 0.35 -3.30
CA TRP A 199 5.94 -1.09 -3.54
C TRP A 199 6.32 -1.84 -2.26
N SER A 200 5.49 -2.81 -1.85
CA SER A 200 5.81 -3.74 -0.77
C SER A 200 6.11 -5.13 -1.34
N LEU A 201 7.30 -5.63 -1.07
CA LEU A 201 7.81 -6.89 -1.65
C LEU A 201 7.36 -8.13 -0.90
N ALA A 202 6.98 -7.99 0.37
CA ALA A 202 6.49 -9.10 1.20
C ALA A 202 5.82 -8.59 2.47
N ASN A 203 4.99 -9.46 3.09
CA ASN A 203 4.43 -9.27 4.41
C ASN A 203 4.94 -10.33 5.38
N GLU A 204 5.39 -9.89 6.57
CA GLU A 204 5.76 -10.71 7.73
C GLU A 204 6.70 -11.88 7.41
N PRO A 205 7.82 -11.64 6.72
CA PRO A 205 8.82 -12.67 6.56
C PRO A 205 9.46 -13.03 7.91
N HIS A 206 9.84 -14.31 8.06
CA HIS A 206 10.63 -14.78 9.19
C HIS A 206 12.11 -14.51 8.94
N SER A 207 12.47 -13.23 8.99
CA SER A 207 13.79 -12.70 8.58
C SER A 207 14.73 -12.43 9.77
N ASP A 208 14.41 -12.91 10.96
CA ASP A 208 15.24 -12.84 12.15
C ASP A 208 16.30 -13.97 12.20
N HIS A 209 17.19 -13.89 13.19
CA HIS A 209 18.23 -14.92 13.41
C HIS A 209 17.59 -16.31 13.62
N PRO A 210 18.12 -17.40 13.00
CA PRO A 210 19.37 -17.46 12.23
C PRO A 210 19.23 -17.15 10.74
N ALA A 211 18.09 -16.72 10.26
CA ALA A 211 17.78 -16.54 8.85
C ALA A 211 18.12 -15.13 8.28
N ALA A 212 18.54 -14.19 9.11
CA ALA A 212 18.68 -12.77 8.77
C ALA A 212 19.54 -12.52 7.51
N GLU A 213 20.73 -13.12 7.42
CA GLU A 213 21.63 -12.99 6.25
C GLU A 213 20.99 -13.55 4.95
N ALA A 214 20.32 -14.70 5.03
CA ALA A 214 19.66 -15.30 3.88
C ALA A 214 18.47 -14.46 3.44
N ALA A 215 17.70 -13.91 4.38
CA ALA A 215 16.58 -13.02 4.11
C ALA A 215 17.06 -11.71 3.49
N LYS A 216 18.11 -11.10 4.04
CA LYS A 216 18.73 -9.89 3.50
C LYS A 216 19.21 -10.07 2.06
N ALA A 217 19.92 -11.15 1.77
CA ALA A 217 20.39 -11.47 0.42
C ALA A 217 19.22 -11.75 -0.56
N TYR A 218 18.13 -12.34 -0.07
CA TYR A 218 16.92 -12.59 -0.82
C TYR A 218 16.21 -11.27 -1.18
N PHE A 219 15.94 -10.42 -0.20
CA PHE A 219 15.27 -9.14 -0.42
C PHE A 219 16.11 -8.16 -1.21
N ARG A 220 17.43 -8.23 -1.13
CA ARG A 220 18.31 -7.42 -1.99
C ARG A 220 18.04 -7.67 -3.47
N GLN A 221 17.89 -8.93 -3.88
CA GLN A 221 17.62 -9.26 -5.28
C GLN A 221 16.23 -8.77 -5.73
N LEU A 222 15.21 -8.84 -4.86
CA LEU A 222 13.88 -8.31 -5.17
C LEU A 222 13.87 -6.79 -5.23
N TYR A 223 14.58 -6.13 -4.33
CA TYR A 223 14.76 -4.67 -4.32
C TYR A 223 15.43 -4.19 -5.61
N ASP A 224 16.54 -4.80 -5.98
CA ASP A 224 17.30 -4.44 -7.20
C ASP A 224 16.43 -4.63 -8.46
N LEU A 225 15.64 -5.71 -8.52
CA LEU A 225 14.65 -5.92 -9.59
C LEU A 225 13.58 -4.83 -9.60
N ALA A 226 12.96 -4.52 -8.47
CA ALA A 226 11.95 -3.48 -8.38
C ALA A 226 12.49 -2.11 -8.82
N ARG A 227 13.71 -1.76 -8.38
CA ARG A 227 14.40 -0.51 -8.77
C ARG A 227 14.77 -0.47 -10.25
N THR A 228 15.03 -1.61 -10.87
CA THR A 228 15.26 -1.69 -12.34
C THR A 228 13.96 -1.43 -13.12
N LEU A 229 12.81 -1.89 -12.60
CA LEU A 229 11.52 -1.76 -13.24
C LEU A 229 10.86 -0.39 -13.00
N ASP A 230 11.03 0.16 -11.80
CA ASP A 230 10.50 1.47 -11.41
C ASP A 230 11.43 2.20 -10.43
N THR A 231 12.00 3.30 -10.89
CA THR A 231 12.84 4.19 -10.07
C THR A 231 12.07 5.32 -9.42
N SER A 232 10.77 5.44 -9.69
CA SER A 232 9.94 6.60 -9.31
C SER A 232 9.19 6.43 -7.99
N ARG A 233 9.26 5.24 -7.38
CA ARG A 233 8.58 4.92 -6.12
C ARG A 233 9.54 4.26 -5.13
N PRO A 234 9.38 4.51 -3.83
CA PRO A 234 10.08 3.77 -2.78
C PRO A 234 9.63 2.31 -2.73
N VAL A 235 10.55 1.47 -2.26
CA VAL A 235 10.37 0.03 -2.12
C VAL A 235 10.59 -0.37 -0.66
N THR A 236 9.74 -1.22 -0.13
CA THR A 236 9.77 -1.71 1.25
C THR A 236 9.45 -3.20 1.37
N VAL A 237 9.61 -3.72 2.57
CA VAL A 237 9.08 -4.98 3.08
C VAL A 237 8.32 -4.66 4.36
N VAL A 238 7.16 -5.27 4.56
CA VAL A 238 6.42 -5.14 5.81
C VAL A 238 6.93 -6.18 6.79
N SER A 239 7.68 -5.75 7.80
CA SER A 239 8.35 -6.63 8.75
C SER A 239 7.56 -6.81 10.05
N MET A 240 7.65 -8.01 10.63
CA MET A 240 7.20 -8.30 11.99
C MET A 240 8.36 -8.47 12.99
N VAL A 241 9.61 -8.51 12.51
CA VAL A 241 10.78 -8.78 13.36
C VAL A 241 11.51 -7.51 13.84
N GLY A 242 11.07 -6.34 13.38
CA GLY A 242 11.54 -5.04 13.88
C GLY A 242 13.02 -4.80 13.71
N GLU A 243 13.73 -4.55 14.82
CA GLU A 243 15.16 -4.25 14.79
C GLU A 243 16.02 -5.39 14.22
N ALA A 244 15.49 -6.62 14.17
CA ALA A 244 16.17 -7.76 13.55
C ALA A 244 16.06 -7.79 12.01
N GLU A 245 15.26 -6.90 11.40
CA GLU A 245 15.13 -6.81 9.94
C GLU A 245 16.32 -6.11 9.31
N GLU A 246 17.29 -6.88 8.84
CA GLU A 246 18.49 -6.31 8.23
C GLU A 246 18.27 -5.72 6.83
N ALA A 247 17.18 -6.09 6.14
CA ALA A 247 16.86 -5.55 4.82
C ALA A 247 16.55 -4.04 4.87
N PHE A 248 16.18 -3.49 6.02
CA PHE A 248 16.00 -2.06 6.19
C PHE A 248 17.24 -1.22 5.89
N GLU A 249 18.44 -1.82 5.84
CA GLU A 249 19.64 -1.11 5.43
C GLU A 249 19.55 -0.52 4.01
N PHE A 250 18.93 -1.23 3.07
CA PHE A 250 18.83 -0.80 1.68
C PHE A 250 17.40 -0.45 1.22
N LEU A 251 16.36 -0.87 1.94
CA LEU A 251 14.98 -0.49 1.64
C LEU A 251 14.77 1.01 1.86
N ASP A 252 13.86 1.61 1.10
CA ASP A 252 13.64 3.06 1.14
C ASP A 252 12.81 3.52 2.34
N LEU A 253 11.91 2.65 2.85
CA LEU A 253 11.02 2.87 3.97
C LEU A 253 11.14 1.74 5.00
N VAL A 254 10.94 2.06 6.26
CA VAL A 254 10.73 1.08 7.34
C VAL A 254 9.24 0.87 7.53
N CYS A 255 8.73 -0.32 7.18
CA CYS A 255 7.33 -0.69 7.41
C CYS A 255 7.25 -1.81 8.45
N LEU A 256 6.45 -1.60 9.51
CA LEU A 256 6.44 -2.44 10.70
C LEU A 256 5.02 -2.81 11.11
N ASN A 257 4.79 -4.10 11.42
CA ASN A 257 3.56 -4.58 12.04
C ASN A 257 3.77 -4.74 13.54
N ARG A 258 2.93 -4.10 14.37
CA ARG A 258 3.03 -4.21 15.83
C ARG A 258 1.67 -4.25 16.52
N TYR A 259 1.60 -5.14 17.49
CA TYR A 259 0.39 -5.42 18.24
C TYR A 259 0.67 -5.51 19.77
N ASN A 260 1.56 -4.63 20.28
CA ASN A 260 1.87 -4.54 21.70
C ASN A 260 0.63 -4.06 22.46
N GLY A 261 0.29 -4.72 23.57
CA GLY A 261 -1.00 -4.56 24.25
C GLY A 261 -2.08 -5.54 23.73
N TRP A 262 -1.81 -6.28 22.64
CA TRP A 262 -2.72 -7.30 22.10
C TRP A 262 -2.09 -8.70 22.08
N TYR A 263 -1.12 -8.98 21.19
CA TYR A 263 -0.42 -10.27 21.14
C TYR A 263 0.73 -10.34 22.14
N THR A 264 1.39 -9.23 22.37
CA THR A 264 2.40 -9.06 23.41
C THR A 264 1.87 -8.10 24.45
N GLN A 265 2.15 -8.31 25.75
CA GLN A 265 1.61 -7.53 26.87
C GLN A 265 0.06 -7.41 26.82
N PRO A 266 -0.69 -8.54 26.68
CA PRO A 266 -2.12 -8.50 26.49
C PRO A 266 -2.82 -7.78 27.65
N GLY A 267 -3.69 -6.81 27.33
CA GLY A 267 -4.41 -6.01 28.31
C GLY A 267 -3.63 -4.84 28.92
N ASP A 268 -2.30 -4.79 28.75
CA ASP A 268 -1.45 -3.68 29.21
C ASP A 268 -1.17 -2.68 28.06
N LEU A 269 -2.07 -1.73 27.88
CA LEU A 269 -1.92 -0.70 26.84
C LEU A 269 -0.79 0.29 27.14
N ASP A 270 -0.54 0.61 28.40
CA ASP A 270 0.52 1.55 28.79
C ASP A 270 1.90 0.95 28.48
N GLY A 271 2.14 -0.28 28.94
CA GLY A 271 3.35 -1.03 28.64
C GLY A 271 3.52 -1.27 27.13
N GLY A 272 2.44 -1.60 26.43
CA GLY A 272 2.45 -1.82 24.99
C GLY A 272 2.85 -0.59 24.18
N VAL A 273 2.28 0.57 24.49
CA VAL A 273 2.60 1.86 23.85
C VAL A 273 4.03 2.29 24.15
N GLN A 274 4.49 2.11 25.40
CA GLN A 274 5.87 2.41 25.78
C GLN A 274 6.88 1.52 25.04
N ALA A 275 6.61 0.23 24.91
CA ALA A 275 7.47 -0.70 24.15
C ALA A 275 7.54 -0.30 22.66
N LEU A 276 6.40 0.02 22.05
CA LEU A 276 6.36 0.52 20.66
C LEU A 276 7.16 1.81 20.51
N SER A 277 6.98 2.77 21.44
CA SER A 277 7.73 4.04 21.37
C SER A 277 9.23 3.82 21.39
N THR A 278 9.72 2.94 22.26
CA THR A 278 11.14 2.60 22.39
C THR A 278 11.67 1.95 21.11
N GLU A 279 10.94 1.00 20.54
CA GLU A 279 11.33 0.32 19.30
C GLU A 279 11.37 1.27 18.11
N LEU A 280 10.38 2.16 17.95
CA LEU A 280 10.36 3.15 16.89
C LEU A 280 11.58 4.09 16.97
N ASP A 281 11.94 4.55 18.19
CA ASP A 281 13.12 5.39 18.40
C ASP A 281 14.42 4.63 18.06
N ALA A 282 14.53 3.35 18.41
CA ALA A 282 15.68 2.51 18.09
C ALA A 282 15.81 2.27 16.57
N LEU A 283 14.72 1.92 15.89
CA LEU A 283 14.69 1.75 14.43
C LEU A 283 15.09 3.04 13.70
N TYR A 284 14.54 4.17 14.11
CA TYR A 284 14.91 5.45 13.51
C TYR A 284 16.38 5.81 13.80
N SER A 285 16.86 5.61 15.01
CA SER A 285 18.27 5.84 15.37
C SER A 285 19.21 5.01 14.49
N ARG A 286 18.85 3.76 14.19
CA ARG A 286 19.68 2.84 13.39
C ARG A 286 19.65 3.16 11.90
N TYR A 287 18.46 3.37 11.33
CA TYR A 287 18.29 3.42 9.87
C TYR A 287 18.11 4.83 9.30
N GLN A 288 17.73 5.82 10.10
CA GLN A 288 17.50 7.22 9.71
C GLN A 288 16.53 7.35 8.51
N LYS A 289 15.51 6.48 8.45
CA LYS A 289 14.52 6.40 7.38
C LYS A 289 13.12 6.69 7.91
N PRO A 290 12.19 7.14 7.04
CA PRO A 290 10.81 7.31 7.45
C PRO A 290 10.17 5.97 7.81
N ILE A 291 9.36 5.98 8.86
CA ILE A 291 8.70 4.79 9.40
C ILE A 291 7.21 4.85 9.12
N ILE A 292 6.63 3.74 8.69
CA ILE A 292 5.19 3.51 8.58
C ILE A 292 4.84 2.35 9.51
N LEU A 293 3.94 2.57 10.47
CA LEU A 293 3.34 1.46 11.18
C LEU A 293 2.26 0.87 10.29
N SER A 294 2.62 -0.22 9.62
CA SER A 294 1.85 -0.82 8.53
C SER A 294 0.73 -1.74 9.00
N GLU A 295 0.75 -2.16 10.28
CA GLU A 295 -0.37 -2.82 10.94
C GLU A 295 -0.35 -2.61 12.45
N PHE A 296 -1.51 -2.28 13.00
CA PHE A 296 -1.82 -2.28 14.43
C PHE A 296 -3.32 -2.39 14.65
N GLY A 297 -3.74 -3.01 15.74
CA GLY A 297 -5.16 -3.15 16.06
C GLY A 297 -5.42 -4.24 17.11
N ALA A 298 -6.63 -4.27 17.63
CA ALA A 298 -7.13 -5.26 18.58
C ALA A 298 -8.46 -5.83 18.08
N ASP A 299 -8.73 -7.11 18.34
CA ASP A 299 -10.03 -7.69 18.02
C ASP A 299 -11.12 -7.08 18.93
N ALA A 300 -12.28 -6.78 18.35
CA ALA A 300 -13.49 -6.40 19.08
C ALA A 300 -14.70 -7.13 18.52
N LEU A 301 -15.43 -7.81 19.37
CA LEU A 301 -16.68 -8.47 19.00
C LEU A 301 -17.77 -7.39 18.84
N PRO A 302 -18.46 -7.32 17.69
CA PRO A 302 -19.48 -6.31 17.48
C PRO A 302 -20.58 -6.35 18.55
N GLY A 303 -20.82 -5.22 19.21
CA GLY A 303 -21.81 -5.11 20.29
C GLY A 303 -21.35 -5.61 21.65
N HIS A 304 -20.10 -6.04 21.78
CA HIS A 304 -19.54 -6.36 23.11
C HIS A 304 -18.91 -5.11 23.72
N HIS A 305 -19.48 -4.67 24.84
CA HIS A 305 -19.09 -3.47 25.57
C HIS A 305 -18.64 -3.81 26.99
N ALA A 306 -17.60 -3.14 27.46
CA ALA A 306 -17.07 -3.29 28.81
C ALA A 306 -16.56 -1.95 29.38
N GLN A 307 -16.87 -1.70 30.67
CA GLN A 307 -16.36 -0.57 31.42
C GLN A 307 -15.90 -1.04 32.80
N PRO A 308 -14.60 -1.02 33.13
CA PRO A 308 -13.48 -0.54 32.31
C PRO A 308 -13.29 -1.35 31.00
N PRO A 309 -12.55 -0.79 30.01
CA PRO A 309 -12.26 -1.50 28.76
C PRO A 309 -11.57 -2.85 28.99
N GLU A 310 -12.13 -3.91 28.45
CA GLU A 310 -11.58 -5.28 28.51
C GLU A 310 -11.25 -5.77 27.10
N MET A 311 -10.27 -6.64 26.95
CA MET A 311 -9.91 -7.25 25.68
C MET A 311 -11.17 -7.83 25.00
N PHE A 312 -11.26 -7.69 23.67
CA PHE A 312 -12.39 -8.02 22.81
C PHE A 312 -13.61 -7.07 22.91
N SER A 313 -13.65 -6.10 23.82
CA SER A 313 -14.68 -5.06 23.82
C SER A 313 -14.41 -4.00 22.76
N GLU A 314 -15.45 -3.31 22.30
CA GLU A 314 -15.31 -2.18 21.36
C GLU A 314 -14.55 -1.01 22.00
N GLU A 315 -14.67 -0.81 23.32
CA GLU A 315 -13.94 0.19 24.09
C GLU A 315 -12.44 -0.10 24.09
N TYR A 316 -12.03 -1.36 24.28
CA TYR A 316 -10.62 -1.73 24.24
C TYR A 316 -10.01 -1.49 22.88
N GLN A 317 -10.68 -1.89 21.80
CA GLN A 317 -10.24 -1.63 20.42
C GLN A 317 -10.08 -0.13 20.17
N ALA A 318 -11.07 0.66 20.58
CA ALA A 318 -11.07 2.11 20.40
C ALA A 318 -9.93 2.79 21.17
N GLU A 319 -9.70 2.37 22.42
CA GLU A 319 -8.63 2.89 23.28
C GLU A 319 -7.25 2.50 22.72
N PHE A 320 -7.06 1.22 22.34
CA PHE A 320 -5.84 0.72 21.71
C PHE A 320 -5.46 1.58 20.49
N ILE A 321 -6.38 1.74 19.55
CA ILE A 321 -6.14 2.49 18.31
C ILE A 321 -5.89 3.97 18.62
N THR A 322 -6.63 4.57 19.56
CA THR A 322 -6.44 5.97 19.95
C THR A 322 -5.03 6.24 20.46
N ARG A 323 -4.53 5.38 21.37
CA ARG A 323 -3.19 5.54 21.95
C ARG A 323 -2.08 5.34 20.92
N TYR A 324 -2.26 4.39 20.00
CA TYR A 324 -1.32 4.17 18.91
C TYR A 324 -1.26 5.37 17.97
N ILE A 325 -2.39 5.88 17.48
CA ILE A 325 -2.45 7.07 16.64
C ILE A 325 -1.76 8.26 17.32
N GLN A 326 -2.07 8.51 18.61
CA GLN A 326 -1.45 9.61 19.36
C GLN A 326 0.07 9.48 19.47
N LEU A 327 0.57 8.25 19.73
CA LEU A 327 2.01 7.99 19.75
C LEU A 327 2.65 8.24 18.38
N LEU A 328 2.08 7.64 17.32
CA LEU A 328 2.65 7.69 15.98
C LEU A 328 2.73 9.13 15.45
N GLU A 329 1.67 9.91 15.64
CA GLU A 329 1.65 11.32 15.25
C GLU A 329 2.58 12.23 16.10
N SER A 330 3.03 11.77 17.27
CA SER A 330 4.02 12.49 18.08
C SER A 330 5.47 12.29 17.60
N LYS A 331 5.73 11.32 16.72
CA LYS A 331 7.08 10.98 16.25
C LYS A 331 7.34 11.62 14.88
N PRO A 332 8.30 12.56 14.74
CA PRO A 332 8.51 13.33 13.51
C PRO A 332 9.02 12.49 12.32
N TYR A 333 9.52 11.29 12.58
CA TYR A 333 10.02 10.36 11.58
C TYR A 333 8.98 9.30 11.18
N VAL A 334 7.81 9.28 11.81
CA VAL A 334 6.68 8.46 11.40
C VAL A 334 5.92 9.23 10.32
N VAL A 335 5.73 8.61 9.17
CA VAL A 335 5.07 9.20 8.01
C VAL A 335 3.77 8.47 7.63
N GLY A 336 3.38 7.48 8.42
CA GLY A 336 2.12 6.77 8.16
C GLY A 336 1.74 5.76 9.23
N GLU A 337 0.43 5.52 9.26
CA GLU A 337 -0.25 4.62 10.16
C GLU A 337 -1.37 3.90 9.41
N HIS A 338 -1.29 2.56 9.34
CA HIS A 338 -2.32 1.75 8.74
C HIS A 338 -2.93 0.80 9.78
N VAL A 339 -4.20 1.03 10.08
CA VAL A 339 -4.94 0.20 11.03
C VAL A 339 -5.23 -1.17 10.41
N TRP A 340 -4.92 -2.24 11.12
CA TRP A 340 -5.39 -3.57 10.84
C TRP A 340 -6.68 -3.84 11.59
N ASN A 341 -7.83 -3.81 10.95
CA ASN A 341 -8.16 -3.84 9.54
C ASN A 341 -9.36 -2.90 9.28
N LEU A 342 -9.65 -2.59 8.02
CA LEU A 342 -10.84 -1.80 7.68
C LEU A 342 -12.11 -2.51 8.15
N CYS A 343 -12.32 -3.75 7.70
CA CYS A 343 -13.49 -4.55 8.05
C CYS A 343 -13.07 -5.90 8.64
N ASP A 344 -13.92 -6.46 9.50
CA ASP A 344 -13.80 -7.85 9.90
C ASP A 344 -13.84 -8.75 8.68
N PHE A 345 -13.09 -9.85 8.70
CA PHE A 345 -13.00 -10.74 7.56
C PHE A 345 -12.88 -12.21 7.97
N LYS A 346 -13.30 -13.11 7.07
CA LYS A 346 -13.17 -14.56 7.23
C LYS A 346 -11.71 -14.98 7.18
N THR A 347 -11.32 -15.88 8.07
CA THR A 347 -9.99 -16.46 8.14
C THR A 347 -10.07 -17.97 8.38
N SER A 348 -8.94 -18.66 8.43
CA SER A 348 -8.89 -20.04 8.88
C SER A 348 -9.32 -20.18 10.33
N GLN A 349 -9.81 -21.36 10.70
CA GLN A 349 -10.14 -21.69 12.09
C GLN A 349 -8.85 -21.73 12.93
N GLY A 350 -8.92 -21.17 14.13
CA GLY A 350 -7.81 -21.17 15.08
C GLY A 350 -8.22 -20.64 16.44
N VAL A 351 -7.45 -20.94 17.49
CA VAL A 351 -7.75 -20.52 18.87
C VAL A 351 -7.86 -19.00 18.99
N ILE A 352 -7.03 -18.27 18.27
CA ILE A 352 -7.03 -16.80 18.27
C ILE A 352 -8.02 -16.18 17.26
N ARG A 353 -8.85 -17.00 16.59
CA ARG A 353 -9.79 -16.59 15.53
C ARG A 353 -11.19 -17.13 15.85
N MET A 354 -11.87 -16.49 16.79
CA MET A 354 -13.23 -16.86 17.18
C MET A 354 -14.14 -16.92 15.95
N ASN A 355 -14.92 -18.00 15.79
CA ASN A 355 -15.81 -18.25 14.65
C ASN A 355 -15.12 -18.18 13.26
N SER A 356 -13.80 -18.42 13.19
CA SER A 356 -13.01 -18.24 11.98
C SER A 356 -13.08 -16.80 11.41
N PHE A 357 -13.06 -15.80 12.29
CA PHE A 357 -12.99 -14.40 11.92
C PHE A 357 -11.77 -13.70 12.53
N ASN A 358 -11.25 -12.75 11.80
CA ASN A 358 -10.43 -11.68 12.36
C ASN A 358 -11.36 -10.50 12.66
N TYR A 359 -11.50 -10.18 13.95
CA TYR A 359 -12.38 -9.12 14.43
C TYR A 359 -11.65 -7.78 14.65
N LYS A 360 -10.47 -7.62 14.06
CA LYS A 360 -9.73 -6.35 14.14
C LYS A 360 -10.27 -5.25 13.21
N GLY A 361 -11.27 -5.56 12.38
CA GLY A 361 -11.96 -4.55 11.61
C GLY A 361 -12.52 -3.45 12.49
N VAL A 362 -12.40 -2.20 12.07
CA VAL A 362 -13.11 -1.08 12.72
C VAL A 362 -14.56 -0.98 12.21
N PHE A 363 -14.84 -1.67 11.12
CA PHE A 363 -16.19 -1.98 10.66
C PHE A 363 -16.41 -3.49 10.73
N THR A 364 -17.66 -3.87 10.91
CA THR A 364 -18.03 -5.29 10.80
C THR A 364 -17.84 -5.78 9.35
N ARG A 365 -17.88 -7.08 9.13
CA ARG A 365 -17.86 -7.65 7.78
C ARG A 365 -18.99 -7.11 6.89
N ASP A 366 -20.13 -6.74 7.49
CA ASP A 366 -21.28 -6.12 6.81
C ASP A 366 -21.14 -4.61 6.66
N ARG A 367 -19.95 -4.05 6.94
CA ARG A 367 -19.65 -2.61 6.79
C ARG A 367 -20.44 -1.70 7.74
N ARG A 368 -20.75 -2.17 8.94
CA ARG A 368 -21.31 -1.36 10.04
C ARG A 368 -20.19 -0.85 10.93
N PRO A 369 -20.19 0.43 11.34
CA PRO A 369 -19.14 0.97 12.20
C PRO A 369 -19.21 0.37 13.61
N LYS A 370 -18.04 0.02 14.16
CA LYS A 370 -17.82 -0.21 15.58
C LYS A 370 -17.37 1.11 16.25
N LEU A 371 -17.26 1.13 17.56
CA LEU A 371 -16.86 2.33 18.32
C LEU A 371 -15.51 2.89 17.82
N ALA A 372 -14.55 2.04 17.48
CA ALA A 372 -13.24 2.43 16.96
C ALA A 372 -13.33 3.27 15.67
N ALA A 373 -14.27 2.97 14.76
CA ALA A 373 -14.45 3.75 13.54
C ALA A 373 -14.88 5.20 13.83
N HIS A 374 -15.74 5.41 14.81
CA HIS A 374 -16.14 6.74 15.25
C HIS A 374 -14.98 7.48 15.89
N ARG A 375 -14.18 6.80 16.71
CA ARG A 375 -13.02 7.39 17.38
C ARG A 375 -11.93 7.79 16.38
N ILE A 376 -11.61 6.96 15.38
CA ILE A 376 -10.68 7.29 14.30
C ILE A 376 -11.17 8.52 13.53
N LYS A 377 -12.47 8.58 13.19
CA LYS A 377 -13.06 9.73 12.51
C LYS A 377 -12.86 11.03 13.29
N GLU A 378 -13.00 10.99 14.62
CA GLU A 378 -12.76 12.16 15.47
C GLU A 378 -11.28 12.59 15.47
N LEU A 379 -10.34 11.64 15.45
CA LEU A 379 -8.91 11.90 15.45
C LEU A 379 -8.43 12.45 14.12
N TRP A 380 -8.81 11.83 13.01
CA TRP A 380 -8.31 12.18 11.68
C TRP A 380 -8.98 13.39 11.04
N LYS A 381 -10.24 13.70 11.37
CA LYS A 381 -10.95 14.88 10.83
C LYS A 381 -10.61 16.21 11.51
N LYS A 382 -9.94 16.21 12.64
CA LYS A 382 -9.49 17.42 13.32
C LYS A 382 -8.23 18.03 12.68
N LYS A 383 -7.70 17.42 11.65
CA LYS A 383 -6.46 17.76 10.96
C LYS A 383 -6.69 17.91 9.47
#